data_5d7288a67c8af4572526cb053512d7e0
#
_entry.id   5d7288a67c8af4572526cb053512d7e0
#
_cell.length_a   1.000
_cell.length_b   1.000
_cell.length_c   1.000
_cell.angle_alpha   90.00
_cell.angle_beta   90.00
_cell.angle_gamma   90.00
#
_symmetry.space_group_name_H-M   'P 1'
#
loop_
_entity.id
_entity.type
_entity.pdbx_description
1 polymer ?
#
loop_
_entity_poly.entity_id
_entity_poly.type
_entity_poly.pdbx_seq_one_letter_code
_entity_poly.pdbx_strand_id
1 'polypeptide(L)'
;MELKIFYSWQSDLPKNQNLNFIETSIKDALKRLRQQKPISLDIKLDKATRNLAGSPDIAESIFSKIGNSSIFIADISIINKDYDGLRKTPNPNVLVELGYAARSLGWEKIICVYNTDFGNYNDLPFDLRNRRILDYTSKNGKDELSRKIESAICEMNKKGNLTNKILDFLKKDIDNEILGLLSHLLLIINDNSKQDLFAAIRGFLNMSQNDLYKELKDKRILGFYLLKLFNEYENKIYNHINKALS
;
A
#
# COMPACT_ATOMS: atom_id res chain seq x y z
N MET A 1 8.61 1.32 7.73
CA MET A 1 7.27 1.57 7.17
C MET A 1 6.31 0.53 7.74
N GLU A 2 5.20 0.94 8.36
CA GLU A 2 4.19 0.01 8.89
C GLU A 2 3.27 -0.43 7.74
N LEU A 3 3.20 -1.74 7.48
CA LEU A 3 2.30 -2.33 6.50
C LEU A 3 1.09 -2.92 7.23
N LYS A 4 -0.09 -2.35 7.03
CA LYS A 4 -1.33 -2.84 7.63
C LYS A 4 -2.08 -3.71 6.63
N ILE A 5 -2.38 -4.94 7.01
CA ILE A 5 -3.20 -5.86 6.22
C ILE A 5 -4.55 -6.00 6.89
N PHE A 6 -5.63 -5.69 6.18
CA PHE A 6 -6.99 -5.95 6.63
C PHE A 6 -7.47 -7.26 6.03
N TYR A 7 -7.93 -8.19 6.88
CA TYR A 7 -8.52 -9.45 6.46
C TYR A 7 -10.03 -9.42 6.68
N SER A 8 -10.78 -9.37 5.59
CA SER A 8 -12.23 -9.50 5.51
C SER A 8 -12.61 -10.98 5.44
N TRP A 9 -13.29 -11.45 6.47
CA TRP A 9 -13.61 -12.87 6.67
C TRP A 9 -15.11 -13.08 6.90
N GLN A 10 -15.53 -14.31 6.77
CA GLN A 10 -16.91 -14.74 7.00
C GLN A 10 -16.97 -15.91 8.00
N SER A 11 -18.14 -16.09 8.65
CA SER A 11 -18.39 -17.13 9.65
C SER A 11 -19.32 -18.24 9.17
N ASP A 12 -19.80 -18.16 7.95
CA ASP A 12 -20.79 -19.07 7.38
C ASP A 12 -20.23 -20.45 7.05
N LEU A 13 -18.92 -20.49 6.77
CA LEU A 13 -18.20 -21.72 6.46
C LEU A 13 -17.41 -22.24 7.68
N PRO A 14 -17.07 -23.55 7.72
CA PRO A 14 -16.28 -24.13 8.80
C PRO A 14 -14.99 -23.37 9.05
N LYS A 15 -14.80 -22.89 10.28
CA LYS A 15 -13.65 -22.04 10.66
C LYS A 15 -12.29 -22.66 10.39
N ASN A 16 -12.18 -23.98 10.54
CA ASN A 16 -10.92 -24.72 10.28
C ASN A 16 -10.59 -24.83 8.79
N GLN A 17 -11.56 -24.66 7.89
CA GLN A 17 -11.38 -24.72 6.44
C GLN A 17 -11.29 -23.33 5.80
N ASN A 18 -11.82 -22.28 6.43
CA ASN A 18 -11.81 -20.91 5.95
C ASN A 18 -11.13 -19.94 6.91
N LEU A 19 -11.85 -19.39 7.89
CA LEU A 19 -11.34 -18.31 8.74
C LEU A 19 -9.94 -18.60 9.33
N ASN A 20 -9.82 -19.69 10.07
CA ASN A 20 -8.55 -20.04 10.73
C ASN A 20 -7.49 -20.54 9.75
N PHE A 21 -7.92 -21.18 8.66
CA PHE A 21 -7.04 -21.65 7.61
C PHE A 21 -6.36 -20.46 6.90
N ILE A 22 -7.16 -19.51 6.41
CA ILE A 22 -6.67 -18.31 5.72
C ILE A 22 -5.83 -17.45 6.67
N GLU A 23 -6.32 -17.21 7.90
CA GLU A 23 -5.59 -16.40 8.88
C GLU A 23 -4.21 -16.97 9.20
N THR A 24 -4.12 -18.29 9.38
CA THR A 24 -2.84 -18.97 9.62
C THR A 24 -1.93 -18.83 8.40
N SER A 25 -2.48 -19.05 7.20
CA SER A 25 -1.73 -18.90 5.94
C SER A 25 -1.18 -17.47 5.74
N ILE A 26 -1.97 -16.45 6.11
CA ILE A 26 -1.51 -15.06 6.12
C ILE A 26 -0.35 -14.88 7.12
N LYS A 27 -0.51 -15.34 8.36
CA LYS A 27 0.53 -15.22 9.40
C LYS A 27 1.84 -15.90 8.99
N ASP A 28 1.76 -17.06 8.36
CA ASP A 28 2.93 -17.81 7.87
C ASP A 28 3.62 -17.08 6.71
N ALA A 29 2.84 -16.51 5.77
CA ALA A 29 3.37 -15.66 4.72
C ALA A 29 4.12 -14.45 5.28
N LEU A 30 3.51 -13.75 6.26
CA LEU A 30 4.11 -12.59 6.90
C LEU A 30 5.38 -12.94 7.69
N LYS A 31 5.41 -14.11 8.34
CA LYS A 31 6.61 -14.60 9.02
C LYS A 31 7.77 -14.79 8.04
N ARG A 32 7.53 -15.39 6.88
CA ARG A 32 8.55 -15.56 5.83
C ARG A 32 9.01 -14.22 5.25
N LEU A 33 8.10 -13.31 4.97
CA LEU A 33 8.43 -11.96 4.47
C LEU A 33 9.33 -11.18 5.44
N ARG A 34 9.11 -11.30 6.77
CA ARG A 34 9.97 -10.68 7.78
C ARG A 34 11.39 -11.28 7.81
N GLN A 35 11.54 -12.53 7.43
CA GLN A 35 12.84 -13.22 7.38
C GLN A 35 13.66 -12.88 6.14
N GLN A 36 13.00 -12.54 5.03
CA GLN A 36 13.63 -12.16 3.75
C GLN A 36 14.04 -10.68 3.79
N LYS A 37 15.17 -10.37 4.43
CA LYS A 37 15.71 -8.99 4.54
C LYS A 37 16.12 -8.40 3.17
N PRO A 38 16.08 -7.04 3.00
CA PRO A 38 16.34 -5.99 4.00
C PRO A 38 15.17 -5.04 4.32
N ILE A 39 13.94 -5.46 4.26
CA ILE A 39 12.80 -4.55 4.49
C ILE A 39 12.35 -4.73 5.93
N SER A 40 12.63 -3.75 6.83
CA SER A 40 12.02 -3.67 8.16
C SER A 40 10.54 -3.25 8.00
N LEU A 41 9.71 -4.17 7.50
CA LEU A 41 8.28 -3.99 7.44
C LEU A 41 7.68 -4.44 8.77
N ASP A 42 7.18 -3.49 9.56
CA ASP A 42 6.28 -3.82 10.65
C ASP A 42 4.90 -4.14 10.07
N ILE A 43 4.61 -5.43 9.90
CA ILE A 43 3.39 -5.88 9.25
C ILE A 43 2.39 -6.26 10.33
N LYS A 44 1.25 -5.55 10.38
CA LYS A 44 0.13 -5.81 11.29
C LYS A 44 -1.05 -6.39 10.55
N LEU A 45 -1.59 -7.50 11.05
CA LEU A 45 -2.84 -8.09 10.59
C LEU A 45 -3.98 -7.56 11.46
N ASP A 46 -4.94 -6.86 10.87
CA ASP A 46 -6.16 -6.37 11.51
C ASP A 46 -7.41 -7.11 11.00
N LYS A 47 -8.44 -7.14 11.82
CA LYS A 47 -9.75 -7.73 11.53
C LYS A 47 -10.87 -6.79 11.95
N ALA A 48 -12.05 -6.98 11.38
CA ALA A 48 -13.23 -6.13 11.54
C ALA A 48 -13.51 -5.67 12.98
N THR A 49 -13.46 -6.56 13.97
CA THR A 49 -13.91 -6.28 15.36
C THR A 49 -12.79 -6.12 16.39
N ARG A 50 -11.53 -6.08 15.98
CA ARG A 50 -10.38 -5.98 16.90
C ARG A 50 -10.15 -4.53 17.35
N ASN A 51 -10.00 -4.32 18.65
CA ASN A 51 -9.62 -3.02 19.27
C ASN A 51 -10.65 -1.87 19.12
N LEU A 52 -11.95 -2.18 19.13
CA LEU A 52 -12.98 -1.15 19.24
C LEU A 52 -13.29 -0.88 20.72
N ALA A 53 -13.09 0.35 21.18
CA ALA A 53 -13.49 0.80 22.50
C ALA A 53 -14.87 1.46 22.42
N GLY A 54 -15.77 1.16 23.37
CA GLY A 54 -17.10 1.74 23.41
C GLY A 54 -18.11 1.02 22.50
N SER A 55 -19.13 1.76 22.04
CA SER A 55 -20.18 1.28 21.12
C SER A 55 -20.20 2.11 19.83
N PRO A 56 -19.12 2.10 19.03
CA PRO A 56 -19.08 2.82 17.76
C PRO A 56 -19.96 2.14 16.71
N ASP A 57 -20.29 2.86 15.64
CA ASP A 57 -20.81 2.23 14.42
C ASP A 57 -19.76 1.27 13.88
N ILE A 58 -20.11 -0.03 13.91
CA ILE A 58 -19.19 -1.10 13.52
C ILE A 58 -18.82 -0.98 12.03
N ALA A 59 -19.78 -0.63 11.18
CA ALA A 59 -19.56 -0.52 9.74
C ALA A 59 -18.61 0.63 9.41
N GLU A 60 -18.81 1.79 10.03
CA GLU A 60 -17.92 2.95 9.85
C GLU A 60 -16.50 2.66 10.34
N SER A 61 -16.40 1.98 11.49
CA SER A 61 -15.10 1.54 12.02
C SER A 61 -14.37 0.56 11.10
N ILE A 62 -15.10 -0.38 10.48
CA ILE A 62 -14.57 -1.31 9.49
C ILE A 62 -14.07 -0.57 8.26
N PHE A 63 -14.88 0.33 7.69
CA PHE A 63 -14.48 1.11 6.52
C PHE A 63 -13.27 2.00 6.80
N SER A 64 -13.20 2.63 7.97
CA SER A 64 -12.01 3.38 8.39
C SER A 64 -10.77 2.49 8.45
N LYS A 65 -10.85 1.29 9.01
CA LYS A 65 -9.74 0.33 9.05
C LYS A 65 -9.31 -0.12 7.65
N ILE A 66 -10.27 -0.39 6.76
CA ILE A 66 -9.99 -0.74 5.36
C ILE A 66 -9.27 0.41 4.67
N GLY A 67 -9.79 1.64 4.75
CA GLY A 67 -9.20 2.82 4.12
C GLY A 67 -7.76 3.11 4.60
N ASN A 68 -7.44 2.76 5.86
CA ASN A 68 -6.12 2.92 6.46
C ASN A 68 -5.21 1.68 6.30
N SER A 69 -5.65 0.65 5.59
CA SER A 69 -4.83 -0.53 5.32
C SER A 69 -3.98 -0.37 4.06
N SER A 70 -2.86 -1.09 4.02
CA SER A 70 -1.97 -1.14 2.86
C SER A 70 -2.37 -2.24 1.88
N ILE A 71 -2.95 -3.33 2.42
CA ILE A 71 -3.43 -4.49 1.67
C ILE A 71 -4.77 -4.91 2.25
N PHE A 72 -5.70 -5.28 1.38
CA PHE A 72 -6.97 -5.88 1.74
C PHE A 72 -7.00 -7.33 1.25
N ILE A 73 -7.34 -8.28 2.13
CA ILE A 73 -7.51 -9.69 1.80
C ILE A 73 -8.97 -10.07 2.05
N ALA A 74 -9.66 -10.63 1.05
CA ALA A 74 -11.06 -11.01 1.12
C ALA A 74 -11.24 -12.53 0.96
N ASP A 75 -11.99 -13.16 1.88
CA ASP A 75 -12.52 -14.51 1.69
C ASP A 75 -13.79 -14.44 0.84
N ILE A 76 -13.66 -14.68 -0.46
CA ILE A 76 -14.78 -14.69 -1.42
C ILE A 76 -15.33 -16.10 -1.70
N SER A 77 -15.12 -17.04 -0.79
CA SER A 77 -15.65 -18.40 -0.91
C SER A 77 -17.17 -18.40 -0.89
N ILE A 78 -17.79 -19.28 -1.69
CA ILE A 78 -19.25 -19.42 -1.76
C ILE A 78 -19.80 -19.99 -0.44
N ILE A 79 -20.81 -19.32 0.12
CA ILE A 79 -21.39 -19.72 1.42
C ILE A 79 -22.64 -20.60 1.29
N ASN A 80 -23.25 -20.65 0.12
CA ASN A 80 -24.54 -21.29 -0.12
C ASN A 80 -24.49 -22.36 -1.22
N LYS A 81 -23.41 -23.14 -1.30
CA LYS A 81 -23.25 -24.18 -2.35
C LYS A 81 -24.33 -25.23 -2.36
N ASP A 82 -24.82 -25.60 -1.17
CA ASP A 82 -25.77 -26.70 -0.97
C ASP A 82 -27.26 -26.27 -1.14
N TYR A 83 -27.51 -24.99 -1.47
CA TYR A 83 -28.84 -24.46 -1.71
C TYR A 83 -29.19 -24.54 -3.19
N ASP A 84 -30.05 -25.46 -3.55
CA ASP A 84 -30.56 -25.62 -4.91
C ASP A 84 -31.51 -24.49 -5.29
N GLY A 85 -31.47 -24.06 -6.55
CA GLY A 85 -32.32 -23.01 -7.09
C GLY A 85 -31.96 -21.58 -6.68
N LEU A 86 -30.98 -21.37 -5.81
CA LEU A 86 -30.50 -20.04 -5.42
C LEU A 86 -29.24 -19.67 -6.14
N ARG A 87 -29.07 -18.36 -6.41
CA ARG A 87 -27.83 -17.85 -6.91
C ARG A 87 -26.73 -18.06 -5.88
N LYS A 88 -25.64 -18.72 -6.29
CA LYS A 88 -24.46 -18.89 -5.46
C LYS A 88 -23.79 -17.54 -5.20
N THR A 89 -23.32 -17.30 -3.97
CA THR A 89 -22.73 -16.02 -3.58
C THR A 89 -21.72 -16.19 -2.45
N PRO A 90 -20.68 -15.38 -2.42
CA PRO A 90 -19.89 -15.12 -1.22
C PRO A 90 -20.72 -14.41 -0.14
N ASN A 91 -20.17 -14.31 1.07
CA ASN A 91 -20.83 -13.55 2.14
C ASN A 91 -21.06 -12.08 1.74
N PRO A 92 -22.30 -11.55 1.88
CA PRO A 92 -22.65 -10.19 1.47
C PRO A 92 -21.81 -9.10 2.17
N ASN A 93 -21.47 -9.27 3.45
CA ASN A 93 -20.66 -8.29 4.18
C ASN A 93 -19.25 -8.21 3.59
N VAL A 94 -18.65 -9.37 3.28
CA VAL A 94 -17.35 -9.41 2.60
C VAL A 94 -17.41 -8.72 1.24
N LEU A 95 -18.50 -8.89 0.49
CA LEU A 95 -18.67 -8.21 -0.81
C LEU A 95 -18.80 -6.69 -0.67
N VAL A 96 -19.51 -6.20 0.35
CA VAL A 96 -19.62 -4.76 0.66
C VAL A 96 -18.25 -4.19 1.04
N GLU A 97 -17.53 -4.87 1.93
CA GLU A 97 -16.18 -4.49 2.34
C GLU A 97 -15.19 -4.50 1.15
N LEU A 98 -15.28 -5.51 0.28
CA LEU A 98 -14.50 -5.63 -0.94
C LEU A 98 -14.80 -4.48 -1.92
N GLY A 99 -16.06 -4.13 -2.12
CA GLY A 99 -16.45 -2.99 -2.95
C GLY A 99 -15.88 -1.68 -2.43
N TYR A 100 -15.95 -1.46 -1.12
CA TYR A 100 -15.34 -0.30 -0.48
C TYR A 100 -13.81 -0.31 -0.64
N ALA A 101 -13.15 -1.44 -0.42
CA ALA A 101 -11.70 -1.59 -0.61
C ALA A 101 -11.28 -1.33 -2.06
N ALA A 102 -12.05 -1.82 -3.04
CA ALA A 102 -11.79 -1.59 -4.45
C ALA A 102 -11.81 -0.10 -4.82
N ARG A 103 -12.73 0.67 -4.20
CA ARG A 103 -12.81 2.12 -4.40
C ARG A 103 -11.73 2.91 -3.67
N SER A 104 -11.41 2.53 -2.42
CA SER A 104 -10.51 3.30 -1.54
C SER A 104 -9.03 2.96 -1.75
N LEU A 105 -8.69 1.68 -1.95
CA LEU A 105 -7.31 1.19 -2.08
C LEU A 105 -6.90 0.96 -3.53
N GLY A 106 -7.85 0.59 -4.39
CA GLY A 106 -7.61 0.09 -5.74
C GLY A 106 -7.35 -1.42 -5.77
N TRP A 107 -7.71 -2.06 -6.89
CA TRP A 107 -7.60 -3.51 -7.08
C TRP A 107 -6.17 -4.03 -6.98
N GLU A 108 -5.19 -3.20 -7.23
CA GLU A 108 -3.76 -3.51 -7.14
C GLU A 108 -3.28 -3.80 -5.71
N LYS A 109 -4.11 -3.46 -4.69
CA LYS A 109 -3.85 -3.71 -3.26
C LYS A 109 -4.76 -4.77 -2.65
N ILE A 110 -5.52 -5.46 -3.48
CA ILE A 110 -6.52 -6.46 -3.05
C ILE A 110 -6.07 -7.86 -3.41
N ILE A 111 -6.19 -8.77 -2.46
CA ILE A 111 -6.01 -10.22 -2.63
C ILE A 111 -7.35 -10.89 -2.35
N CYS A 112 -7.95 -11.49 -3.37
CA CYS A 112 -9.12 -12.34 -3.20
C CYS A 112 -8.68 -13.77 -2.99
N VAL A 113 -9.22 -14.44 -1.97
CA VAL A 113 -8.95 -15.84 -1.63
C VAL A 113 -10.24 -16.64 -1.78
N TYR A 114 -10.15 -17.81 -2.40
CA TYR A 114 -11.30 -18.63 -2.72
C TYR A 114 -11.06 -20.11 -2.37
N ASN A 115 -11.94 -20.67 -1.56
CA ASN A 115 -11.91 -22.10 -1.22
C ASN A 115 -12.72 -22.91 -2.24
N THR A 116 -12.04 -23.70 -3.04
CA THR A 116 -12.68 -24.54 -4.08
C THR A 116 -13.45 -25.73 -3.53
N ASP A 117 -13.35 -26.04 -2.24
CA ASP A 117 -14.17 -27.05 -1.59
C ASP A 117 -15.66 -26.62 -1.50
N PHE A 118 -15.95 -25.31 -1.65
CA PHE A 118 -17.27 -24.72 -1.46
C PHE A 118 -17.92 -24.16 -2.72
N GLY A 119 -17.41 -24.46 -3.91
CA GLY A 119 -18.04 -24.04 -5.16
C GLY A 119 -17.09 -23.99 -6.34
N ASN A 120 -17.59 -23.47 -7.45
CA ASN A 120 -16.83 -23.30 -8.69
C ASN A 120 -16.63 -21.81 -8.99
N TYR A 121 -15.60 -21.44 -9.73
CA TYR A 121 -15.37 -20.05 -10.19
C TYR A 121 -16.58 -19.47 -10.94
N ASN A 122 -17.32 -20.30 -11.67
CA ASN A 122 -18.52 -19.88 -12.39
C ASN A 122 -19.66 -19.44 -11.47
N ASP A 123 -19.61 -19.80 -10.19
CA ASP A 123 -20.58 -19.42 -9.18
C ASP A 123 -20.34 -18.00 -8.64
N LEU A 124 -19.13 -17.46 -8.85
CA LEU A 124 -18.78 -16.11 -8.41
C LEU A 124 -19.55 -15.03 -9.20
N PRO A 125 -19.79 -13.85 -8.61
CA PRO A 125 -20.26 -12.69 -9.34
C PRO A 125 -19.39 -12.38 -10.56
N PHE A 126 -20.01 -11.93 -11.64
CA PHE A 126 -19.34 -11.67 -12.92
C PHE A 126 -18.09 -10.78 -12.77
N ASP A 127 -18.20 -9.71 -11.97
CA ASP A 127 -17.12 -8.74 -11.77
C ASP A 127 -15.90 -9.30 -11.04
N LEU A 128 -16.05 -10.45 -10.37
CA LEU A 128 -14.97 -11.13 -9.66
C LEU A 128 -14.29 -12.21 -10.51
N ARG A 129 -15.00 -12.85 -11.44
CA ARG A 129 -14.47 -13.97 -12.23
C ARG A 129 -13.24 -13.62 -13.04
N ASN A 130 -13.15 -12.38 -13.50
CA ASN A 130 -12.03 -11.88 -14.31
C ASN A 130 -10.87 -11.31 -13.47
N ARG A 131 -10.92 -11.46 -12.14
CA ARG A 131 -9.86 -11.02 -11.24
C ARG A 131 -8.89 -12.16 -10.97
N ARG A 132 -7.65 -11.80 -10.61
CA ARG A 132 -6.69 -12.77 -10.09
C ARG A 132 -7.13 -13.19 -8.69
N ILE A 133 -7.52 -14.45 -8.53
CA ILE A 133 -7.98 -15.04 -7.29
C ILE A 133 -6.94 -16.07 -6.84
N LEU A 134 -6.60 -16.09 -5.56
CA LEU A 134 -5.79 -17.12 -4.96
C LEU A 134 -6.71 -18.24 -4.46
N ASP A 135 -6.80 -19.29 -5.23
CA ASP A 135 -7.56 -20.48 -4.88
C ASP A 135 -6.79 -21.41 -3.94
N TYR A 136 -7.56 -22.18 -3.16
CA TYR A 136 -7.03 -23.24 -2.32
C TYR A 136 -8.09 -24.30 -2.04
N THR A 137 -7.65 -25.45 -1.56
CA THR A 137 -8.49 -26.47 -0.94
C THR A 137 -8.01 -26.69 0.49
N SER A 138 -8.92 -27.05 1.39
CA SER A 138 -8.55 -27.36 2.78
C SER A 138 -7.68 -28.63 2.88
N LYS A 139 -7.60 -29.43 1.81
CA LYS A 139 -6.82 -30.67 1.71
C LYS A 139 -5.34 -30.43 1.42
N ASN A 140 -5.00 -29.38 0.66
CA ASN A 140 -3.64 -29.14 0.17
C ASN A 140 -2.68 -28.52 1.20
N GLY A 141 -3.14 -28.29 2.42
CA GLY A 141 -2.33 -27.69 3.47
C GLY A 141 -2.19 -26.17 3.35
N LYS A 142 -1.92 -25.55 4.49
CA LYS A 142 -1.85 -24.07 4.63
C LYS A 142 -0.62 -23.47 3.96
N ASP A 143 0.41 -24.27 3.73
CA ASP A 143 1.69 -23.81 3.19
C ASP A 143 1.58 -23.36 1.72
N GLU A 144 0.75 -24.04 0.93
CA GLU A 144 0.50 -23.64 -0.46
C GLU A 144 -0.16 -22.26 -0.55
N LEU A 145 -1.27 -22.05 0.17
CA LEU A 145 -1.95 -20.74 0.21
C LEU A 145 -1.01 -19.65 0.76
N SER A 146 -0.24 -19.99 1.78
CA SER A 146 0.71 -19.08 2.39
C SER A 146 1.77 -18.60 1.39
N ARG A 147 2.32 -19.48 0.55
CA ARG A 147 3.27 -19.12 -0.53
C ARG A 147 2.61 -18.27 -1.63
N LYS A 148 1.37 -18.58 -1.99
CA LYS A 148 0.60 -17.76 -2.95
C LYS A 148 0.41 -16.33 -2.43
N ILE A 149 0.05 -16.16 -1.14
CA ILE A 149 -0.10 -14.85 -0.49
C ILE A 149 1.24 -14.11 -0.43
N GLU A 150 2.32 -14.79 0.00
CA GLU A 150 3.66 -14.22 0.02
C GLU A 150 4.09 -13.70 -1.34
N SER A 151 3.94 -14.52 -2.38
CA SER A 151 4.25 -14.14 -3.76
C SER A 151 3.44 -12.91 -4.22
N ALA A 152 2.14 -12.87 -3.92
CA ALA A 152 1.29 -11.74 -4.26
C ALA A 152 1.75 -10.43 -3.58
N ILE A 153 2.11 -10.48 -2.29
CA ILE A 153 2.62 -9.33 -1.55
C ILE A 153 3.98 -8.88 -2.11
N CYS A 154 4.88 -9.81 -2.43
CA CYS A 154 6.15 -9.49 -3.07
C CYS A 154 5.97 -8.81 -4.42
N GLU A 155 5.01 -9.27 -5.22
CA GLU A 155 4.69 -8.67 -6.53
C GLU A 155 4.13 -7.25 -6.37
N MET A 156 3.21 -7.03 -5.40
CA MET A 156 2.70 -5.68 -5.08
C MET A 156 3.83 -4.74 -4.67
N ASN A 157 4.76 -5.22 -3.85
CA ASN A 157 5.91 -4.42 -3.42
C ASN A 157 6.84 -4.08 -4.59
N LYS A 158 7.17 -5.05 -5.46
CA LYS A 158 8.00 -4.83 -6.65
C LYS A 158 7.39 -3.80 -7.62
N LYS A 159 6.06 -3.78 -7.72
CA LYS A 159 5.33 -2.81 -8.55
C LYS A 159 5.15 -1.44 -7.89
N GLY A 160 5.64 -1.24 -6.66
CA GLY A 160 5.47 0.01 -5.91
C GLY A 160 4.04 0.23 -5.39
N ASN A 161 3.15 -0.78 -5.45
CA ASN A 161 1.75 -0.62 -5.07
C ASN A 161 1.54 -0.48 -3.56
N LEU A 162 2.54 -0.84 -2.74
CA LEU A 162 2.46 -0.79 -1.28
C LEU A 162 2.90 0.56 -0.70
N THR A 163 3.38 1.47 -1.53
CA THR A 163 3.71 2.83 -1.12
C THR A 163 2.43 3.64 -0.84
N ASN A 164 2.53 4.54 0.12
CA ASN A 164 1.39 5.40 0.47
C ASN A 164 1.17 6.41 -0.66
N LYS A 165 -0.05 6.44 -1.27
CA LYS A 165 -0.40 7.35 -2.37
C LYS A 165 -0.12 8.83 -2.03
N ILE A 166 -0.27 9.22 -0.76
CA ILE A 166 0.06 10.58 -0.31
C ILE A 166 1.57 10.82 -0.35
N LEU A 167 2.38 9.84 0.09
CA LEU A 167 3.84 9.94 0.01
C LEU A 167 4.33 9.92 -1.42
N ASP A 168 3.70 9.13 -2.31
CA ASP A 168 4.04 9.11 -3.73
C ASP A 168 3.64 10.42 -4.42
N PHE A 169 2.48 10.98 -4.07
CA PHE A 169 2.04 12.29 -4.56
C PHE A 169 2.99 13.40 -4.08
N LEU A 170 3.29 13.44 -2.77
CA LEU A 170 4.22 14.41 -2.20
C LEU A 170 5.62 14.26 -2.79
N LYS A 171 6.10 13.03 -2.99
CA LYS A 171 7.38 12.77 -3.64
C LYS A 171 7.40 13.29 -5.06
N LYS A 172 6.32 13.06 -5.82
CA LYS A 172 6.18 13.52 -7.20
C LYS A 172 6.12 15.05 -7.30
N ASP A 173 5.42 15.70 -6.37
CA ASP A 173 5.40 17.16 -6.26
C ASP A 173 6.78 17.72 -5.92
N ILE A 174 7.48 17.12 -4.97
CA ILE A 174 8.85 17.50 -4.60
C ILE A 174 9.80 17.29 -5.77
N ASP A 175 9.72 16.15 -6.47
CA ASP A 175 10.55 15.88 -7.64
C ASP A 175 10.29 16.92 -8.75
N ASN A 176 9.04 17.34 -8.97
CA ASN A 176 8.68 18.39 -9.92
C ASN A 176 9.19 19.77 -9.51
N GLU A 177 9.11 20.13 -8.22
CA GLU A 177 9.66 21.39 -7.71
C GLU A 177 11.17 21.43 -7.81
N ILE A 178 11.86 20.33 -7.51
CA ILE A 178 13.31 20.20 -7.68
C ILE A 178 13.69 20.31 -9.16
N LEU A 179 12.94 19.65 -10.06
CA LEU A 179 13.16 19.77 -11.50
C LEU A 179 12.90 21.19 -12.00
N GLY A 180 11.88 21.87 -11.47
CA GLY A 180 11.60 23.28 -11.74
C GLY A 180 12.75 24.19 -11.30
N LEU A 181 13.26 23.97 -10.09
CA LEU A 181 14.43 24.70 -9.58
C LEU A 181 15.67 24.47 -10.42
N LEU A 182 15.97 23.20 -10.77
CA LEU A 182 17.11 22.85 -11.64
C LEU A 182 16.96 23.45 -13.03
N SER A 183 15.74 23.50 -13.59
CA SER A 183 15.46 24.13 -14.87
C SER A 183 15.70 25.64 -14.82
N HIS A 184 15.29 26.34 -13.75
CA HIS A 184 15.60 27.74 -13.51
C HIS A 184 17.10 28.00 -13.35
N LEU A 185 17.81 27.14 -12.62
CA LEU A 185 19.25 27.22 -12.50
C LEU A 185 19.96 27.04 -13.84
N LEU A 186 19.50 26.10 -14.67
CA LEU A 186 20.06 25.89 -16.01
C LEU A 186 19.79 27.08 -16.95
N LEU A 187 18.63 27.75 -16.85
CA LEU A 187 18.35 28.98 -17.59
C LEU A 187 19.29 30.12 -17.17
N ILE A 188 19.55 30.27 -15.89
CA ILE A 188 20.51 31.28 -15.37
C ILE A 188 21.94 30.97 -15.83
N ILE A 189 22.31 29.67 -15.90
CA ILE A 189 23.67 29.27 -16.40
C ILE A 189 23.82 29.60 -17.87
N ASN A 190 22.79 29.43 -18.69
CA ASN A 190 22.84 29.74 -20.11
C ASN A 190 22.87 31.25 -20.41
N ASP A 191 22.47 32.11 -19.48
CA ASP A 191 22.36 33.54 -19.64
C ASP A 191 23.64 34.33 -19.23
N ASN A 192 24.83 33.71 -19.30
CA ASN A 192 26.16 34.30 -19.13
C ASN A 192 26.54 34.91 -17.77
N SER A 193 25.78 34.70 -16.70
CA SER A 193 26.20 35.18 -15.37
C SER A 193 26.66 34.05 -14.44
N LYS A 194 27.76 33.35 -14.81
CA LYS A 194 28.33 32.27 -13.99
C LYS A 194 28.65 32.68 -12.53
N GLN A 195 28.97 33.96 -12.29
CA GLN A 195 29.31 34.45 -10.96
C GLN A 195 28.06 34.56 -10.05
N ASP A 196 26.93 34.98 -10.56
CA ASP A 196 25.69 35.11 -9.79
C ASP A 196 25.11 33.75 -9.43
N LEU A 197 25.27 32.76 -10.30
CA LEU A 197 24.83 31.38 -10.04
C LEU A 197 25.61 30.76 -8.86
N PHE A 198 26.95 30.89 -8.85
CA PHE A 198 27.75 30.36 -7.75
C PHE A 198 27.43 31.04 -6.43
N ALA A 199 27.12 32.34 -6.44
CA ALA A 199 26.69 33.09 -5.26
C ALA A 199 25.29 32.60 -4.77
N ALA A 200 24.35 32.37 -5.68
CA ALA A 200 23.04 31.84 -5.36
C ALA A 200 23.10 30.40 -4.81
N ILE A 201 23.86 29.51 -5.44
CA ILE A 201 24.09 28.16 -4.96
C ILE A 201 24.76 28.14 -3.59
N ARG A 202 25.80 28.94 -3.38
CA ARG A 202 26.44 29.06 -2.07
C ARG A 202 25.51 29.64 -1.02
N GLY A 203 24.68 30.62 -1.39
CA GLY A 203 23.66 31.17 -0.51
C GLY A 203 22.67 30.08 -0.05
N PHE A 204 22.22 29.24 -0.97
CA PHE A 204 21.31 28.16 -0.69
C PHE A 204 21.94 27.03 0.16
N LEU A 205 23.18 26.65 -0.15
CA LEU A 205 23.94 25.62 0.59
C LEU A 205 24.38 26.08 1.98
N ASN A 206 24.53 27.41 2.18
CA ASN A 206 24.92 27.99 3.47
C ASN A 206 23.70 28.45 4.31
N MET A 207 22.49 28.32 3.82
CA MET A 207 21.29 28.59 4.60
C MET A 207 21.20 27.65 5.80
N SER A 208 20.89 28.21 6.97
CA SER A 208 20.55 27.39 8.12
C SER A 208 19.25 26.63 7.83
N GLN A 209 19.07 25.45 8.46
CA GLN A 209 17.82 24.71 8.34
C GLN A 209 16.58 25.55 8.65
N ASN A 210 16.69 26.51 9.58
CA ASN A 210 15.60 27.42 9.94
C ASN A 210 15.29 28.45 8.84
N ASP A 211 16.29 28.96 8.15
CA ASP A 211 16.10 29.91 7.06
C ASP A 211 15.55 29.22 5.82
N LEU A 212 16.04 28.02 5.52
CA LEU A 212 15.49 27.16 4.48
C LEU A 212 14.01 26.82 4.76
N TYR A 213 13.69 26.51 6.03
CA TYR A 213 12.32 26.26 6.46
C TYR A 213 11.39 27.48 6.27
N LYS A 214 11.87 28.69 6.55
CA LYS A 214 11.11 29.94 6.31
C LYS A 214 10.85 30.16 4.83
N GLU A 215 11.87 30.06 3.98
CA GLU A 215 11.74 30.20 2.54
C GLU A 215 10.76 29.20 1.93
N LEU A 216 10.83 27.94 2.36
CA LEU A 216 9.96 26.88 1.90
C LEU A 216 8.51 27.06 2.38
N LYS A 217 8.30 27.58 3.62
CA LYS A 217 6.99 27.86 4.17
C LYS A 217 6.30 29.02 3.45
N ASP A 218 7.04 30.08 3.13
CA ASP A 218 6.52 31.24 2.42
C ASP A 218 6.14 30.91 0.97
N LYS A 219 6.76 29.89 0.37
CA LYS A 219 6.43 29.37 -0.96
C LYS A 219 5.35 28.29 -0.96
N ARG A 220 4.59 28.12 0.15
CA ARG A 220 3.52 27.10 0.31
C ARG A 220 3.96 25.65 0.14
N ILE A 221 5.24 25.36 0.27
CA ILE A 221 5.76 23.99 0.24
C ILE A 221 5.59 23.43 1.65
N LEU A 222 4.90 22.29 1.80
CA LEU A 222 4.64 21.61 3.09
C LEU A 222 5.96 21.19 3.77
N GLY A 223 6.49 22.09 4.63
CA GLY A 223 7.90 22.14 5.05
C GLY A 223 8.41 20.95 5.88
N PHE A 224 7.55 20.21 6.58
CA PHE A 224 8.02 19.19 7.53
C PHE A 224 8.53 17.90 6.85
N TYR A 225 7.95 17.52 5.71
CA TYR A 225 8.38 16.35 4.94
C TYR A 225 9.58 16.64 4.03
N LEU A 226 9.71 17.88 3.58
CA LEU A 226 10.82 18.33 2.75
C LEU A 226 12.17 18.30 3.48
N LEU A 227 12.21 18.66 4.76
CA LEU A 227 13.45 18.59 5.57
C LEU A 227 13.99 17.16 5.69
N LYS A 228 13.10 16.18 5.86
CA LYS A 228 13.49 14.77 5.96
C LYS A 228 13.93 14.22 4.60
N LEU A 229 13.22 14.57 3.54
CA LEU A 229 13.58 14.22 2.17
C LEU A 229 14.83 14.98 1.69
N PHE A 230 14.99 16.24 2.06
CA PHE A 230 16.19 17.01 1.74
C PHE A 230 17.44 16.36 2.36
N ASN A 231 17.39 15.93 3.61
CA ASN A 231 18.48 15.21 4.25
C ASN A 231 18.76 13.84 3.57
N GLU A 232 17.73 13.15 3.07
CA GLU A 232 17.91 11.89 2.33
C GLU A 232 18.43 12.12 0.89
N TYR A 233 18.10 13.25 0.27
CA TYR A 233 18.50 13.61 -1.10
C TYR A 233 19.68 14.55 -1.18
N GLU A 234 20.08 15.19 -0.08
CA GLU A 234 21.20 16.14 -0.03
C GLU A 234 22.47 15.58 -0.70
N ASN A 235 22.85 14.36 -0.35
CA ASN A 235 23.99 13.68 -0.97
C ASN A 235 23.78 13.35 -2.46
N LYS A 236 22.56 13.08 -2.90
CA LYS A 236 22.27 12.79 -4.31
C LYS A 236 22.28 14.07 -5.14
N ILE A 237 21.70 15.15 -4.63
CA ILE A 237 21.72 16.47 -5.26
C ILE A 237 23.15 16.99 -5.35
N TYR A 238 23.92 16.86 -4.27
CA TYR A 238 25.33 17.26 -4.23
C TYR A 238 26.18 16.51 -5.27
N ASN A 239 25.98 15.21 -5.39
CA ASN A 239 26.68 14.39 -6.38
C ASN A 239 26.25 14.71 -7.82
N HIS A 240 24.99 15.07 -8.06
CA HIS A 240 24.53 15.48 -9.38
C HIS A 240 25.05 16.85 -9.78
N ILE A 241 25.05 17.81 -8.86
CA ILE A 241 25.59 19.16 -9.10
C ILE A 241 27.09 19.06 -9.37
N ASN A 242 27.84 18.32 -8.56
CA ASN A 242 29.29 18.14 -8.78
C ASN A 242 29.62 17.45 -10.11
N LYS A 243 28.78 16.52 -10.56
CA LYS A 243 28.94 15.83 -11.84
C LYS A 243 28.58 16.69 -13.05
N ALA A 244 27.74 17.70 -12.88
CA ALA A 244 27.36 18.66 -13.91
C ALA A 244 28.33 19.82 -14.02
N LEU A 245 29.17 20.04 -12.97
CA LEU A 245 30.19 21.10 -12.91
C LEU A 245 31.61 20.61 -13.22
N SER A 246 31.82 19.29 -13.36
CA SER A 246 33.05 18.64 -13.83
C SER A 246 33.04 18.39 -15.33
#